data_ace7a4919e2789a982e9d76f3444a5c0
#
_entry.id   ace7a4919e2789a982e9d76f3444a5c0
#
_cell.length_a   1.000
_cell.length_b   1.000
_cell.length_c   1.000
_cell.angle_alpha   90.00
_cell.angle_beta   90.00
_cell.angle_gamma   90.00
#
_symmetry.space_group_name_H-M   'P 1'
#
loop_
_entity.id
_entity.type
_entity.pdbx_description
1 polymer ?
#
loop_
_entity_poly.entity_id
_entity_poly.type
_entity_poly.pdbx_seq_one_letter_code
_entity_poly.pdbx_strand_id
1 'polypeptide(L)'
;MKRIGFIGYGLRSETMMKSFRSLEADITVAAVADPRHAEIAPGLAGDPYFAYTRWYADADELLAGEALDGVFIGTRCSLHTPYACRVLDIGLPLFLEKPVCITRPQYEQLRRAAAGKEKQVVVSFPLRLSSITLEMKRIVDSGVLGRLTMVQAVNNVPYGSVSYHSWYR
;
A
#
# COMPACT_ATOMS: atom_id res chain seq x y z
N MET A 1 -10.69 -15.58 8.91
CA MET A 1 -10.19 -15.13 7.59
C MET A 1 -10.70 -13.73 7.30
N LYS A 2 -9.80 -12.76 7.11
CA LYS A 2 -10.14 -11.35 6.86
C LYS A 2 -10.35 -11.08 5.37
N ARG A 3 -11.36 -10.31 5.03
CA ARG A 3 -11.76 -9.95 3.66
C ARG A 3 -11.07 -8.65 3.24
N ILE A 4 -10.10 -8.73 2.33
CA ILE A 4 -9.30 -7.57 1.89
C ILE A 4 -9.69 -7.16 0.48
N GLY A 5 -9.90 -5.86 0.30
CA GLY A 5 -10.05 -5.23 -1.01
C GLY A 5 -8.72 -4.67 -1.52
N PHE A 6 -8.45 -4.80 -2.81
CA PHE A 6 -7.31 -4.15 -3.46
C PHE A 6 -7.80 -3.09 -4.44
N ILE A 7 -7.30 -1.88 -4.31
CA ILE A 7 -7.48 -0.80 -5.29
C ILE A 7 -6.15 -0.62 -6.03
N GLY A 8 -6.15 -1.02 -7.31
CA GLY A 8 -4.94 -1.17 -8.13
C GLY A 8 -4.23 -2.49 -7.87
N TYR A 9 -4.04 -3.30 -8.93
CA TYR A 9 -3.34 -4.58 -8.85
C TYR A 9 -2.16 -4.62 -9.83
N GLY A 10 -1.09 -3.93 -9.43
CA GLY A 10 0.19 -3.92 -10.12
C GLY A 10 1.29 -4.57 -9.29
N LEU A 11 2.54 -4.33 -9.68
CA LEU A 11 3.74 -4.92 -9.06
C LEU A 11 3.79 -4.79 -7.52
N ARG A 12 3.28 -3.66 -6.96
CA ARG A 12 3.27 -3.47 -5.50
C ARG A 12 2.25 -4.37 -4.81
N SER A 13 1.07 -4.53 -5.40
CA SER A 13 0.05 -5.46 -4.91
C SER A 13 0.51 -6.91 -4.99
N GLU A 14 1.17 -7.30 -6.09
CA GLU A 14 1.78 -8.62 -6.24
C GLU A 14 2.86 -8.86 -5.17
N THR A 15 3.71 -7.85 -4.89
CA THR A 15 4.72 -7.93 -3.84
C THR A 15 4.08 -8.11 -2.47
N MET A 16 3.00 -7.39 -2.18
CA MET A 16 2.24 -7.53 -0.94
C MET A 16 1.63 -8.93 -0.82
N MET A 17 1.06 -9.47 -1.89
CA MET A 17 0.53 -10.84 -1.91
C MET A 17 1.61 -11.89 -1.66
N LYS A 18 2.84 -11.69 -2.17
CA LYS A 18 3.97 -12.58 -1.83
C LYS A 18 4.25 -12.56 -0.34
N SER A 19 4.20 -11.40 0.31
CA SER A 19 4.38 -11.27 1.76
C SER A 19 3.25 -11.95 2.53
N PHE A 20 1.99 -11.77 2.13
CA PHE A 20 0.86 -12.46 2.76
C PHE A 20 0.99 -13.98 2.68
N ARG A 21 1.41 -14.52 1.54
CA ARG A 21 1.67 -15.96 1.38
C ARG A 21 2.80 -16.44 2.28
N SER A 22 3.91 -15.70 2.33
CA SER A 22 5.07 -16.10 3.16
C SER A 22 4.79 -16.06 4.66
N LEU A 23 3.80 -15.27 5.08
CA LEU A 23 3.36 -15.16 6.47
C LEU A 23 2.14 -16.05 6.78
N GLU A 24 1.68 -16.84 5.80
CA GLU A 24 0.46 -17.67 5.92
C GLU A 24 -0.73 -16.84 6.47
N ALA A 25 -0.86 -15.60 5.97
CA ALA A 25 -1.84 -14.65 6.49
C ALA A 25 -3.26 -15.18 6.32
N ASP A 26 -4.05 -15.15 7.39
CA ASP A 26 -5.46 -15.57 7.41
C ASP A 26 -6.36 -14.52 6.75
N ILE A 27 -6.19 -14.36 5.44
CA ILE A 27 -6.92 -13.41 4.61
C ILE A 27 -7.51 -14.08 3.36
N THR A 28 -8.51 -13.43 2.77
CA THR A 28 -8.95 -13.67 1.39
C THR A 28 -9.00 -12.33 0.66
N VAL A 29 -8.63 -12.32 -0.62
CA VAL A 29 -8.84 -11.18 -1.50
C VAL A 29 -10.30 -11.21 -1.94
N ALA A 30 -11.13 -10.43 -1.26
CA ALA A 30 -12.57 -10.40 -1.53
C ALA A 30 -12.89 -9.66 -2.83
N ALA A 31 -12.12 -8.60 -3.13
CA ALA A 31 -12.33 -7.79 -4.31
C ALA A 31 -11.04 -7.13 -4.80
N VAL A 32 -10.97 -6.92 -6.11
CA VAL A 32 -9.91 -6.16 -6.78
C VAL A 32 -10.55 -5.15 -7.74
N ALA A 33 -10.18 -3.88 -7.62
CA ALA A 33 -10.51 -2.83 -8.59
C ALA A 33 -9.26 -2.44 -9.38
N ASP A 34 -9.24 -2.74 -10.65
CA ASP A 34 -8.18 -2.32 -11.60
C ASP A 34 -8.81 -2.21 -13.00
N PRO A 35 -8.56 -1.13 -13.76
CA PRO A 35 -9.05 -1.00 -15.13
C PRO A 35 -8.67 -2.19 -16.04
N ARG A 36 -7.56 -2.87 -15.73
CA ARG A 36 -7.08 -4.05 -16.46
C ARG A 36 -7.56 -5.38 -15.85
N HIS A 37 -8.60 -5.36 -15.02
CA HIS A 37 -9.09 -6.55 -14.31
C HIS A 37 -9.32 -7.76 -15.23
N ALA A 38 -9.82 -7.55 -16.45
CA ALA A 38 -10.04 -8.62 -17.42
C ALA A 38 -8.75 -9.32 -17.90
N GLU A 39 -7.62 -8.60 -17.87
CA GLU A 39 -6.30 -9.13 -18.21
C GLU A 39 -5.65 -9.85 -17.02
N ILE A 40 -5.89 -9.34 -15.81
CA ILE A 40 -5.25 -9.79 -14.57
C ILE A 40 -5.92 -11.05 -14.02
N ALA A 41 -7.24 -11.07 -13.99
CA ALA A 41 -8.03 -12.13 -13.35
C ALA A 41 -7.70 -13.56 -13.81
N PRO A 42 -7.51 -13.83 -15.14
CA PRO A 42 -7.20 -15.18 -15.60
C PRO A 42 -5.88 -15.73 -15.03
N GLY A 43 -4.89 -14.86 -14.82
CA GLY A 43 -3.58 -15.23 -14.26
C GLY A 43 -3.63 -15.62 -12.79
N LEU A 44 -4.71 -15.30 -12.07
CA LEU A 44 -4.89 -15.54 -10.63
C LEU A 44 -6.00 -16.58 -10.34
N ALA A 45 -6.64 -17.12 -11.34
CA ALA A 45 -7.78 -18.03 -11.19
C ALA A 45 -7.47 -19.33 -10.40
N GLY A 46 -6.20 -19.75 -10.35
CA GLY A 46 -5.77 -20.93 -9.60
C GLY A 46 -5.23 -20.63 -8.20
N ASP A 47 -5.17 -19.37 -7.80
CA ASP A 47 -4.61 -18.96 -6.51
C ASP A 47 -5.69 -19.00 -5.41
N PRO A 48 -5.50 -19.77 -4.33
CA PRO A 48 -6.48 -19.90 -3.24
C PRO A 48 -6.89 -18.57 -2.61
N TYR A 49 -6.00 -17.58 -2.56
CA TYR A 49 -6.31 -16.24 -2.04
C TYR A 49 -7.33 -15.48 -2.89
N PHE A 50 -7.46 -15.87 -4.18
CA PHE A 50 -8.34 -15.23 -5.15
C PHE A 50 -9.53 -16.08 -5.56
N ALA A 51 -9.74 -17.24 -4.94
CA ALA A 51 -10.79 -18.22 -5.33
C ALA A 51 -12.21 -17.63 -5.40
N TYR A 52 -12.48 -16.59 -4.59
CA TYR A 52 -13.80 -15.94 -4.52
C TYR A 52 -13.73 -14.45 -4.80
N THR A 53 -12.67 -13.99 -5.47
CA THR A 53 -12.45 -12.57 -5.75
C THR A 53 -13.46 -12.04 -6.75
N ARG A 54 -14.10 -10.94 -6.40
CA ARG A 54 -14.86 -10.12 -7.34
C ARG A 54 -13.97 -9.07 -7.98
N TRP A 55 -14.16 -8.87 -9.26
CA TRP A 55 -13.32 -8.00 -10.06
C TRP A 55 -14.13 -6.79 -10.55
N TYR A 56 -13.56 -5.61 -10.35
CA TYR A 56 -14.17 -4.32 -10.67
C TYR A 56 -13.25 -3.50 -11.57
N ALA A 57 -13.82 -2.74 -12.50
CA ALA A 57 -13.08 -1.75 -13.26
C ALA A 57 -12.81 -0.48 -12.43
N ASP A 58 -13.71 -0.18 -11.50
CA ASP A 58 -13.71 1.04 -10.69
C ASP A 58 -13.72 0.75 -9.19
N ALA A 59 -13.00 1.59 -8.44
CA ALA A 59 -12.86 1.44 -6.99
C ALA A 59 -14.12 1.84 -6.23
N ASP A 60 -14.95 2.73 -6.76
CA ASP A 60 -16.18 3.14 -6.10
C ASP A 60 -17.22 2.01 -6.12
N GLU A 61 -17.29 1.28 -7.23
CA GLU A 61 -18.12 0.08 -7.32
C GLU A 61 -17.68 -0.99 -6.30
N LEU A 62 -16.36 -1.20 -6.17
CA LEU A 62 -15.80 -2.12 -5.17
C LEU A 62 -16.19 -1.67 -3.74
N LEU A 63 -15.96 -0.42 -3.41
CA LEU A 63 -16.21 0.10 -2.06
C LEU A 63 -17.71 0.11 -1.69
N ALA A 64 -18.59 0.28 -2.67
CA ALA A 64 -20.05 0.25 -2.47
C ALA A 64 -20.61 -1.17 -2.41
N GLY A 65 -19.99 -2.13 -3.11
CA GLY A 65 -20.52 -3.47 -3.32
C GLY A 65 -20.01 -4.54 -2.38
N GLU A 66 -18.93 -4.28 -1.61
CA GLU A 66 -18.24 -5.30 -0.84
C GLU A 66 -18.18 -5.02 0.66
N ALA A 67 -18.47 -6.04 1.44
CA ALA A 67 -18.19 -6.04 2.87
C ALA A 67 -16.71 -6.42 3.09
N LEU A 68 -15.89 -5.46 3.54
CA LEU A 68 -14.44 -5.60 3.68
C LEU A 68 -14.01 -5.37 5.13
N ASP A 69 -12.94 -6.06 5.54
CA ASP A 69 -12.23 -5.82 6.81
C ASP A 69 -11.08 -4.80 6.66
N GLY A 70 -10.66 -4.50 5.43
CA GLY A 70 -9.63 -3.53 5.14
C GLY A 70 -9.33 -3.41 3.66
N VAL A 71 -8.64 -2.35 3.28
CA VAL A 71 -8.30 -2.03 1.88
C VAL A 71 -6.81 -1.78 1.73
N PHE A 72 -6.22 -2.38 0.70
CA PHE A 72 -4.89 -2.05 0.21
C PHE A 72 -5.00 -1.14 -1.02
N ILE A 73 -4.24 -0.04 -1.03
CA ILE A 73 -4.15 0.86 -2.18
C ILE A 73 -2.75 0.82 -2.77
N GLY A 74 -2.66 0.33 -4.02
CA GLY A 74 -1.41 0.21 -4.78
C GLY A 74 -1.53 0.75 -6.21
N THR A 75 -2.24 1.86 -6.39
CA THR A 75 -2.47 2.54 -7.68
C THR A 75 -1.29 3.40 -8.13
N ARG A 76 -1.51 4.25 -9.13
CA ARG A 76 -0.62 5.37 -9.46
C ARG A 76 -0.65 6.41 -8.33
N CYS A 77 0.49 7.05 -8.06
CA CYS A 77 0.68 7.98 -6.93
C CYS A 77 -0.36 9.10 -6.87
N SER A 78 -0.83 9.60 -8.03
CA SER A 78 -1.86 10.64 -8.11
C SER A 78 -3.23 10.21 -7.57
N LEU A 79 -3.49 8.90 -7.53
CA LEU A 79 -4.75 8.30 -7.10
C LEU A 79 -4.73 7.85 -5.64
N HIS A 80 -3.57 7.86 -4.97
CA HIS A 80 -3.45 7.42 -3.58
C HIS A 80 -4.36 8.23 -2.66
N THR A 81 -4.24 9.55 -2.68
CA THR A 81 -5.04 10.42 -1.82
C THR A 81 -6.55 10.32 -2.07
N PRO A 82 -7.05 10.43 -3.32
CA PRO A 82 -8.49 10.32 -3.59
C PRO A 82 -9.10 9.04 -3.03
N TYR A 83 -8.49 7.89 -3.32
CA TYR A 83 -9.01 6.62 -2.82
C TYR A 83 -8.81 6.43 -1.32
N ALA A 84 -7.69 6.90 -0.75
CA ALA A 84 -7.46 6.83 0.69
C ALA A 84 -8.54 7.60 1.46
N CYS A 85 -8.91 8.79 1.00
CA CYS A 85 -10.00 9.56 1.62
C CYS A 85 -11.33 8.80 1.59
N ARG A 86 -11.69 8.19 0.45
CA ARG A 86 -12.93 7.39 0.33
C ARG A 86 -12.96 6.19 1.28
N VAL A 87 -11.84 5.46 1.37
CA VAL A 87 -11.71 4.32 2.29
C VAL A 87 -11.87 4.76 3.75
N LEU A 88 -11.24 5.88 4.11
CA LEU A 88 -11.33 6.43 5.47
C LEU A 88 -12.72 7.00 5.77
N ASP A 89 -13.41 7.58 4.79
CA ASP A 89 -14.75 8.14 4.97
C ASP A 89 -15.78 7.05 5.31
N ILE A 90 -15.63 5.85 4.74
CA ILE A 90 -16.47 4.69 5.08
C ILE A 90 -15.95 3.89 6.29
N GLY A 91 -14.88 4.36 6.95
CA GLY A 91 -14.39 3.79 8.22
C GLY A 91 -13.59 2.50 8.09
N LEU A 92 -13.11 2.14 6.91
CA LEU A 92 -12.31 0.92 6.71
C LEU A 92 -10.83 1.14 7.07
N PRO A 93 -10.17 0.14 7.66
CA PRO A 93 -8.73 0.10 7.78
C PRO A 93 -8.03 0.18 6.43
N LEU A 94 -6.96 0.96 6.37
CA LEU A 94 -6.25 1.30 5.14
C LEU A 94 -4.77 0.92 5.21
N PHE A 95 -4.30 0.15 4.24
CA PHE A 95 -2.89 0.02 3.92
C PHE A 95 -2.60 0.79 2.62
N LEU A 96 -1.79 1.84 2.71
CA LEU A 96 -1.53 2.77 1.62
C LEU A 96 -0.08 2.70 1.15
N GLU A 97 0.15 2.52 -0.15
CA GLU A 97 1.48 2.64 -0.73
C GLU A 97 1.98 4.10 -0.73
N LYS A 98 3.29 4.22 -0.65
CA LYS A 98 3.98 5.51 -0.75
C LYS A 98 4.10 5.96 -2.23
N PRO A 99 4.17 7.28 -2.48
CA PRO A 99 3.91 8.38 -1.56
C PRO A 99 2.42 8.54 -1.27
N VAL A 100 2.05 8.99 -0.09
CA VAL A 100 0.63 9.15 0.30
C VAL A 100 -0.08 10.24 -0.50
N CYS A 101 0.68 11.22 -1.00
CA CYS A 101 0.22 12.33 -1.83
C CYS A 101 1.37 12.86 -2.70
N ILE A 102 1.03 13.61 -3.74
CA ILE A 102 1.99 14.23 -4.68
C ILE A 102 1.86 15.76 -4.75
N THR A 103 0.85 16.32 -4.07
CA THR A 103 0.62 17.78 -4.01
C THR A 103 0.24 18.22 -2.61
N ARG A 104 0.44 19.52 -2.31
CA ARG A 104 0.05 20.12 -1.03
C ARG A 104 -1.47 20.02 -0.78
N PRO A 105 -2.35 20.30 -1.73
CA PRO A 105 -3.80 20.12 -1.55
C PRO A 105 -4.17 18.68 -1.18
N GLN A 106 -3.55 17.67 -1.83
CA GLN A 106 -3.78 16.26 -1.49
C GLN A 106 -3.33 15.95 -0.05
N TYR A 107 -2.19 16.48 0.38
CA TYR A 107 -1.73 16.33 1.76
C TYR A 107 -2.76 16.87 2.76
N GLU A 108 -3.25 18.08 2.55
CA GLU A 108 -4.24 18.70 3.45
C GLU A 108 -5.59 17.93 3.43
N GLN A 109 -5.99 17.41 2.29
CA GLN A 109 -7.18 16.57 2.17
C GLN A 109 -7.03 15.27 2.98
N LEU A 110 -5.93 14.54 2.76
CA LEU A 110 -5.67 13.28 3.46
C LEU A 110 -5.50 13.49 4.96
N ARG A 111 -4.81 14.55 5.38
CA ARG A 111 -4.65 14.91 6.79
C ARG A 111 -6.00 15.12 7.49
N ARG A 112 -6.95 15.78 6.82
CA ARG A 112 -8.31 15.95 7.35
C ARG A 112 -9.09 14.64 7.41
N ALA A 113 -9.04 13.84 6.35
CA ALA A 113 -9.74 12.54 6.31
C ALA A 113 -9.21 11.53 7.34
N ALA A 114 -7.91 11.58 7.64
CA ALA A 114 -7.26 10.69 8.60
C ALA A 114 -7.36 11.15 10.06
N ALA A 115 -7.80 12.38 10.33
CA ALA A 115 -7.89 12.92 11.68
C ALA A 115 -8.80 12.07 12.57
N GLY A 116 -8.28 11.59 13.69
CA GLY A 116 -8.94 10.67 14.62
C GLY A 116 -9.03 9.21 14.13
N LYS A 117 -8.47 8.90 12.96
CA LYS A 117 -8.45 7.55 12.37
C LYS A 117 -7.01 7.02 12.17
N GLU A 118 -6.02 7.63 12.81
CA GLU A 118 -4.60 7.34 12.58
C GLU A 118 -4.24 5.88 12.85
N LYS A 119 -4.93 5.24 13.81
CA LYS A 119 -4.73 3.81 14.13
C LYS A 119 -5.25 2.86 13.06
N GLN A 120 -6.07 3.35 12.13
CA GLN A 120 -6.61 2.57 11.03
C GLN A 120 -5.73 2.66 9.77
N VAL A 121 -4.68 3.48 9.77
CA VAL A 121 -3.85 3.75 8.59
C VAL A 121 -2.44 3.20 8.77
N VAL A 122 -2.03 2.35 7.85
CA VAL A 122 -0.63 1.91 7.69
C VAL A 122 -0.12 2.42 6.35
N VAL A 123 1.02 3.09 6.38
CA VAL A 123 1.72 3.52 5.14
C VAL A 123 2.92 2.63 4.89
N SER A 124 3.06 2.18 3.65
CA SER A 124 4.14 1.29 3.21
C SER A 124 5.48 2.02 3.15
N PHE A 125 6.27 1.89 4.22
CA PHE A 125 7.67 2.30 4.28
C PHE A 125 8.57 1.11 4.64
N PRO A 126 8.75 0.14 3.74
CA PRO A 126 9.40 -1.14 4.07
C PRO A 126 10.83 -0.99 4.60
N LEU A 127 11.58 0.01 4.12
CA LEU A 127 12.95 0.25 4.59
C LEU A 127 13.03 0.65 6.06
N ARG A 128 11.97 1.18 6.66
CA ARG A 128 11.96 1.53 8.10
C ARG A 128 12.11 0.31 9.00
N LEU A 129 11.69 -0.86 8.52
CA LEU A 129 11.72 -2.12 9.27
C LEU A 129 12.78 -3.08 8.75
N SER A 130 13.68 -2.64 7.86
CA SER A 130 14.82 -3.45 7.45
C SER A 130 15.77 -3.68 8.63
N SER A 131 16.44 -4.82 8.67
CA SER A 131 17.37 -5.18 9.75
C SER A 131 18.44 -4.11 9.96
N ILE A 132 18.98 -3.55 8.89
CA ILE A 132 19.97 -2.47 8.95
C ILE A 132 19.39 -1.20 9.58
N THR A 133 18.17 -0.81 9.20
CA THR A 133 17.55 0.41 9.76
C THR A 133 17.19 0.22 11.23
N LEU A 134 16.74 -0.96 11.62
CA LEU A 134 16.44 -1.27 13.01
C LEU A 134 17.72 -1.26 13.87
N GLU A 135 18.85 -1.77 13.35
CA GLU A 135 20.12 -1.75 14.05
C GLU A 135 20.66 -0.31 14.16
N MET A 136 20.61 0.48 13.08
CA MET A 136 20.96 1.90 13.13
C MET A 136 20.14 2.64 14.19
N LYS A 137 18.83 2.39 14.23
CA LYS A 137 17.96 2.98 15.25
C LYS A 137 18.37 2.56 16.65
N ARG A 138 18.67 1.28 16.88
CA ARG A 138 19.13 0.77 18.18
C ARG A 138 20.41 1.48 18.65
N ILE A 139 21.38 1.69 17.74
CA ILE A 139 22.63 2.39 18.04
C ILE A 139 22.35 3.85 18.42
N VAL A 140 21.52 4.55 17.67
CA VAL A 140 21.13 5.94 17.96
C VAL A 140 20.42 6.04 19.31
N ASP A 141 19.42 5.18 19.55
CA ASP A 141 18.62 5.19 20.77
C ASP A 141 19.44 4.83 22.03
N SER A 142 20.54 4.08 21.87
CA SER A 142 21.45 3.75 22.99
C SER A 142 22.22 4.96 23.54
N GLY A 143 22.23 6.07 22.82
CA GLY A 143 22.96 7.26 23.22
C GLY A 143 24.47 7.17 23.04
N VAL A 144 25.03 6.04 22.57
CA VAL A 144 26.50 5.86 22.44
C VAL A 144 27.14 6.87 21.49
N LEU A 145 26.38 7.40 20.53
CA LEU A 145 26.84 8.43 19.58
C LEU A 145 26.76 9.88 20.16
N GLY A 146 26.20 10.03 21.36
CA GLY A 146 25.93 11.34 21.93
C GLY A 146 24.88 12.13 21.11
N ARG A 147 25.02 13.45 21.08
CA ARG A 147 24.13 14.30 20.29
C ARG A 147 24.47 14.22 18.81
N LEU A 148 23.52 13.75 18.02
CA LEU A 148 23.65 13.72 16.55
C LEU A 148 23.73 15.17 16.01
N THR A 149 24.77 15.47 15.25
CA THR A 149 24.98 16.78 14.63
C THR A 149 24.81 16.75 13.13
N MET A 150 25.00 15.60 12.51
CA MET A 150 24.82 15.40 11.07
C MET A 150 24.46 13.96 10.75
N VAL A 151 23.62 13.79 9.74
CA VAL A 151 23.33 12.48 9.13
C VAL A 151 23.57 12.59 7.62
N GLN A 152 24.30 11.64 7.06
CA GLN A 152 24.47 11.51 5.62
C GLN A 152 23.95 10.13 5.19
N ALA A 153 23.03 10.10 4.22
CA ALA A 153 22.50 8.87 3.65
C ALA A 153 22.56 8.92 2.12
N VAL A 154 22.94 7.80 1.51
CA VAL A 154 22.98 7.65 0.05
C VAL A 154 22.13 6.45 -0.32
N ASN A 155 21.19 6.66 -1.24
CA ASN A 155 20.38 5.60 -1.82
C ASN A 155 20.55 5.60 -3.34
N ASN A 156 21.31 4.66 -3.87
CA ASN A 156 21.55 4.52 -5.30
C ASN A 156 20.41 3.73 -5.93
N VAL A 157 19.57 4.41 -6.72
CA VAL A 157 18.50 3.77 -7.50
C VAL A 157 18.94 3.59 -8.93
N PRO A 158 18.96 2.35 -9.47
CA PRO A 158 19.37 2.11 -10.86
C PRO A 158 18.32 2.66 -11.84
N TYR A 159 18.67 3.68 -12.59
CA TYR A 159 17.79 4.29 -13.61
C TYR A 159 17.50 3.36 -14.81
N GLY A 160 18.31 2.35 -15.02
CA GLY A 160 18.10 1.33 -16.06
C GLY A 160 17.07 0.25 -15.70
N SER A 161 16.39 0.35 -14.54
CA SER A 161 15.38 -0.62 -14.16
C SER A 161 14.11 -0.49 -15.01
N VAL A 162 13.40 -1.61 -15.18
CA VAL A 162 12.11 -1.67 -15.88
C VAL A 162 11.12 -0.64 -15.30
N SER A 163 11.15 -0.38 -14.00
CA SER A 163 10.31 0.61 -13.33
C SER A 163 10.49 2.01 -13.89
N TYR A 164 11.71 2.45 -14.18
CA TYR A 164 11.96 3.79 -14.71
C TYR A 164 11.39 3.96 -16.12
N HIS A 165 11.49 2.93 -16.97
CA HIS A 165 11.00 2.97 -18.35
C HIS A 165 9.50 2.73 -18.48
N SER A 166 8.85 2.12 -17.50
CA SER A 166 7.44 1.73 -17.59
C SER A 166 6.47 2.70 -16.92
N TRP A 167 6.75 3.17 -15.70
CA TRP A 167 5.74 3.90 -14.91
C TRP A 167 6.26 5.08 -14.07
N TYR A 168 7.55 5.37 -14.11
CA TYR A 168 8.13 6.57 -13.50
C TYR A 168 8.09 7.81 -14.42
N ARG A 169 7.53 7.70 -15.63
CA ARG A 169 7.36 8.81 -16.56
C ARG A 169 5.98 9.44 -16.42
#